data_d45da3df23eb3edd6383f61e8bb0f84a
#
_entry.id   d45da3df23eb3edd6383f61e8bb0f84a
#
_cell.length_a   1.000
_cell.length_b   1.000
_cell.length_c   1.000
_cell.angle_alpha   90.00
_cell.angle_beta   90.00
_cell.angle_gamma   90.00
#
_symmetry.space_group_name_H-M   'P 1'
#
loop_
_entity.id
_entity.type
_entity.pdbx_description
1 polymer ?
#
loop_
_entity_poly.entity_id
_entity_poly.type
_entity_poly.pdbx_seq_one_letter_code
_entity_poly.pdbx_strand_id
1 'polypeptide(L)'
;MRLKLPLLILVIAVLCPATLSAQGLVAIQNFSADFRNEEPLTFSLSGNSGYDVLKYNSSASPLSNIESWYGQIGAGASYTHADRTTPYSFSLEGSVLEYVKGVPTYGSTFYTGRATFNVEHQFSERLKASNNFYLTYGTNPSNAFGYGATSALWNGQFLYGYNNLNVSYAWTPRFSTTTSYTFDGIEYDDPAVATSQNRYSHLLAQQFAYKTSQRTSLTAEYRYRLTDYTKSAFQNYHSHFALVGVDHAWSENMSGSVRVGAELYENTLGRQTKPYAEAAVNYAVARQTQLRWFSMLGFNGALLGSYSSSYGVNTGVQVNHQVSKRVSVNGGASYAHTELSGGPIARQTQDSVFLNAGIGYQLMDNVNLNANYSFSTQLSNNPLVEFNRNTVSLGATATF
;
A
#
# COMPACT_ATOMS: atom_id res chain seq x y z
N MET A 1 47.44 -0.89 31.65
CA MET A 1 46.33 -0.28 32.40
C MET A 1 45.13 -0.11 31.45
N ARG A 2 44.16 -1.06 31.55
CA ARG A 2 43.02 -1.15 30.63
C ARG A 2 41.80 -0.52 31.30
N LEU A 3 41.37 0.63 30.82
CA LEU A 3 40.07 1.23 31.20
C LEU A 3 38.99 0.58 30.36
N LYS A 4 38.17 -0.22 31.01
CA LYS A 4 36.87 -0.65 30.47
C LYS A 4 35.84 0.39 30.82
N LEU A 5 35.38 1.15 29.86
CA LEU A 5 34.14 1.93 29.99
C LEU A 5 32.96 0.99 29.68
N PRO A 6 31.97 0.82 30.58
CA PRO A 6 30.72 0.18 30.22
C PRO A 6 29.89 1.18 29.45
N LEU A 7 29.56 0.81 28.22
CA LEU A 7 28.63 1.54 27.38
C LEU A 7 27.23 1.38 27.96
N LEU A 8 26.82 2.39 28.74
CA LEU A 8 25.46 2.51 29.26
C LEU A 8 24.58 2.97 28.09
N ILE A 9 23.94 2.04 27.40
CA ILE A 9 22.92 2.32 26.39
C ILE A 9 21.69 2.83 27.14
N LEU A 10 21.60 4.13 27.25
CA LEU A 10 20.42 4.84 27.74
C LEU A 10 19.38 4.82 26.60
N VAL A 11 18.54 3.79 26.57
CA VAL A 11 17.34 3.78 25.75
C VAL A 11 16.38 4.80 26.33
N ILE A 12 16.50 6.06 25.90
CA ILE A 12 15.44 7.05 26.09
C ILE A 12 14.33 6.65 25.12
N ALA A 13 13.39 5.86 25.61
CA ALA A 13 12.08 5.77 25.02
C ALA A 13 11.44 7.16 25.15
N VAL A 14 11.64 8.00 24.15
CA VAL A 14 10.83 9.19 23.98
C VAL A 14 9.44 8.67 23.68
N LEU A 15 8.61 8.61 24.73
CA LEU A 15 7.16 8.53 24.63
C LEU A 15 6.70 9.83 23.94
N CYS A 16 6.85 9.88 22.62
CA CYS A 16 6.01 10.74 21.82
C CYS A 16 4.59 10.20 22.08
N PRO A 17 3.67 10.99 22.69
CA PRO A 17 2.28 10.62 22.64
C PRO A 17 1.97 10.49 21.15
N ALA A 18 1.76 9.26 20.69
CA ALA A 18 1.26 9.01 19.35
C ALA A 18 -0.04 9.82 19.27
N THR A 19 0.04 11.00 18.69
CA THR A 19 -1.15 11.73 18.30
C THR A 19 -1.81 10.80 17.32
N LEU A 20 -2.89 10.14 17.77
CA LEU A 20 -3.78 9.36 16.95
C LEU A 20 -4.33 10.27 15.86
N SER A 21 -3.57 10.51 14.81
CA SER A 21 -4.09 11.05 13.56
C SER A 21 -4.71 9.88 12.82
N ALA A 22 -5.91 9.56 13.22
CA ALA A 22 -6.71 8.54 12.60
C ALA A 22 -7.29 9.09 11.30
N GLN A 23 -6.61 8.82 10.24
CA GLN A 23 -7.03 9.12 8.87
C GLN A 23 -7.53 7.87 8.16
N GLY A 24 -8.38 7.06 8.78
CA GLY A 24 -8.99 5.90 8.13
C GLY A 24 -8.02 5.03 7.31
N LEU A 25 -8.48 4.44 6.22
CA LEU A 25 -7.67 3.64 5.29
C LEU A 25 -6.58 4.43 4.56
N VAL A 26 -6.77 5.73 4.35
CA VAL A 26 -5.75 6.60 3.76
C VAL A 26 -4.49 6.63 4.64
N ALA A 27 -4.65 6.53 5.97
CA ALA A 27 -3.52 6.46 6.90
C ALA A 27 -2.83 5.08 6.93
N ILE A 28 -3.51 4.01 6.53
CA ILE A 28 -2.93 2.66 6.48
C ILE A 28 -2.01 2.48 5.27
N GLN A 29 -2.29 3.15 4.17
CA GLN A 29 -1.39 3.22 3.02
C GLN A 29 -0.14 4.05 3.32
N ASN A 30 -0.18 4.90 4.35
CA ASN A 30 0.98 5.63 4.82
C ASN A 30 1.91 4.65 5.55
N PHE A 31 2.96 4.21 4.88
CA PHE A 31 4.12 3.64 5.54
C PHE A 31 4.61 4.68 6.54
N SER A 32 4.49 4.39 7.84
CA SER A 32 5.21 5.19 8.82
C SER A 32 6.70 5.03 8.52
N ALA A 33 7.33 6.08 8.00
CA ALA A 33 8.76 6.09 7.81
C ALA A 33 9.42 5.84 9.17
N ASP A 34 10.28 4.83 9.25
CA ASP A 34 11.08 4.64 10.45
C ASP A 34 12.25 5.63 10.41
N PHE A 35 12.10 6.76 11.09
CA PHE A 35 13.14 7.79 11.21
C PHE A 35 14.23 7.45 12.22
N ARG A 36 14.38 6.17 12.63
CA ARG A 36 15.30 5.75 13.68
C ARG A 36 16.63 5.20 13.16
N ASN A 37 16.95 5.32 11.87
CA ASN A 37 18.23 4.88 11.35
C ASN A 37 19.37 5.65 11.97
N GLU A 38 20.33 4.93 12.57
CA GLU A 38 21.54 5.51 13.15
C GLU A 38 22.50 6.03 12.07
N GLU A 39 22.41 5.48 10.85
CA GLU A 39 23.19 5.91 9.69
C GLU A 39 22.31 6.72 8.74
N PRO A 40 22.59 8.03 8.56
CA PRO A 40 21.72 8.90 7.78
C PRO A 40 21.71 8.55 6.28
N LEU A 41 22.81 8.03 5.73
CA LEU A 41 22.93 7.65 4.33
C LEU A 41 23.35 6.18 4.24
N THR A 42 22.58 5.38 3.54
CA THR A 42 22.85 3.97 3.30
C THR A 42 22.74 3.65 1.82
N PHE A 43 23.63 2.78 1.33
CA PHE A 43 23.56 2.20 0.01
C PHE A 43 23.26 0.71 0.12
N SER A 44 22.54 0.16 -0.84
CA SER A 44 22.22 -1.25 -0.88
C SER A 44 22.48 -1.86 -2.24
N LEU A 45 22.93 -3.11 -2.24
CA LEU A 45 22.99 -3.97 -3.40
C LEU A 45 22.17 -5.22 -3.13
N SER A 46 21.33 -5.62 -4.07
CA SER A 46 20.47 -6.79 -3.92
C SER A 46 20.58 -7.73 -5.10
N GLY A 47 20.52 -9.01 -4.82
CA GLY A 47 20.37 -10.08 -5.79
C GLY A 47 19.25 -10.99 -5.38
N ASN A 48 18.39 -11.35 -6.32
CA ASN A 48 17.24 -12.21 -6.09
C ASN A 48 17.07 -13.21 -7.23
N SER A 49 16.66 -14.42 -6.94
CA SER A 49 16.28 -15.43 -7.93
C SER A 49 15.00 -16.10 -7.49
N GLY A 50 14.15 -16.44 -8.44
CA GLY A 50 12.88 -17.03 -8.11
C GLY A 50 12.27 -17.80 -9.27
N TYR A 51 11.12 -18.41 -8.97
CA TYR A 51 10.30 -19.14 -9.92
C TYR A 51 8.88 -18.60 -9.87
N ASP A 52 8.35 -18.23 -11.02
CA ASP A 52 7.02 -17.62 -11.17
C ASP A 52 6.15 -18.50 -12.06
N VAL A 53 4.98 -18.85 -11.53
CA VAL A 53 3.96 -19.65 -12.24
C VAL A 53 2.65 -18.89 -12.20
N LEU A 54 2.25 -18.35 -13.34
CA LEU A 54 0.93 -17.75 -13.57
C LEU A 54 0.17 -18.62 -14.58
N LYS A 55 -0.99 -19.12 -14.21
CA LYS A 55 -1.86 -19.94 -15.06
C LYS A 55 -3.26 -19.36 -15.11
N TYR A 56 -3.74 -19.09 -16.30
CA TYR A 56 -5.15 -18.76 -16.54
C TYR A 56 -5.96 -20.05 -16.66
N ASN A 57 -7.13 -20.09 -16.03
CA ASN A 57 -7.98 -21.27 -15.97
C ASN A 57 -8.62 -21.60 -17.34
N SER A 58 -8.85 -20.57 -18.16
CA SER A 58 -9.40 -20.73 -19.51
C SER A 58 -8.31 -20.71 -20.57
N SER A 59 -8.28 -21.72 -21.44
CA SER A 59 -7.42 -21.73 -22.63
C SER A 59 -7.81 -20.66 -23.67
N ALA A 60 -9.02 -20.09 -23.55
CA ALA A 60 -9.50 -19.00 -24.39
C ALA A 60 -9.13 -17.61 -23.81
N SER A 61 -8.44 -17.56 -22.66
CA SER A 61 -7.96 -16.29 -22.12
C SER A 61 -6.97 -15.64 -23.12
N PRO A 62 -7.13 -14.35 -23.44
CA PRO A 62 -6.19 -13.64 -24.27
C PRO A 62 -4.85 -13.38 -23.56
N LEU A 63 -4.79 -13.66 -22.26
CA LEU A 63 -3.61 -13.44 -21.42
C LEU A 63 -2.74 -14.70 -21.39
N SER A 64 -1.43 -14.51 -21.36
CA SER A 64 -0.45 -15.58 -21.49
C SER A 64 -0.05 -16.16 -20.14
N ASN A 65 0.08 -17.49 -20.07
CA ASN A 65 0.66 -18.16 -18.92
C ASN A 65 2.15 -17.83 -18.78
N ILE A 66 2.62 -17.74 -17.53
CA ILE A 66 4.04 -17.61 -17.20
C ILE A 66 4.44 -18.85 -16.42
N GLU A 67 5.55 -19.48 -16.80
CA GLU A 67 6.19 -20.57 -16.07
C GLU A 67 7.68 -20.48 -16.30
N SER A 68 8.39 -19.72 -15.47
CA SER A 68 9.79 -19.39 -15.70
C SER A 68 10.55 -19.11 -14.42
N TRP A 69 11.82 -19.50 -14.41
CA TRP A 69 12.81 -18.94 -13.50
C TRP A 69 13.11 -17.50 -13.88
N TYR A 70 13.44 -16.70 -12.89
CA TYR A 70 13.94 -15.34 -13.09
C TYR A 70 15.11 -15.03 -12.16
N GLY A 71 15.94 -14.09 -12.60
CA GLY A 71 16.96 -13.45 -11.79
C GLY A 71 16.72 -11.95 -11.73
N GLN A 72 17.08 -11.32 -10.63
CA GLN A 72 16.96 -9.88 -10.43
C GLN A 72 18.18 -9.36 -9.70
N ILE A 73 18.76 -8.27 -10.19
CA ILE A 73 19.80 -7.52 -9.51
C ILE A 73 19.37 -6.08 -9.35
N GLY A 74 19.69 -5.49 -8.22
CA GLY A 74 19.25 -4.14 -7.90
C GLY A 74 20.24 -3.40 -7.02
N ALA A 75 20.11 -2.07 -7.04
CA ALA A 75 20.85 -1.16 -6.17
C ALA A 75 19.88 -0.12 -5.61
N GLY A 76 20.21 0.40 -4.45
CA GLY A 76 19.42 1.44 -3.79
C GLY A 76 20.27 2.38 -2.97
N ALA A 77 19.69 3.53 -2.66
CA ALA A 77 20.21 4.49 -1.71
C ALA A 77 19.06 5.02 -0.86
N SER A 78 19.30 5.20 0.43
CA SER A 78 18.33 5.84 1.32
C SER A 78 19.02 6.85 2.23
N TYR A 79 18.29 7.90 2.54
CA TYR A 79 18.72 8.94 3.46
C TYR A 79 17.61 9.21 4.47
N THR A 80 17.97 9.24 5.75
CA THR A 80 17.04 9.53 6.84
C THR A 80 17.60 10.65 7.71
N HIS A 81 16.80 11.67 7.92
CA HIS A 81 17.09 12.77 8.83
C HIS A 81 16.14 12.72 10.02
N ALA A 82 16.68 12.39 11.19
CA ALA A 82 15.96 12.28 12.44
C ALA A 82 16.04 13.59 13.23
N ASP A 83 15.21 14.56 12.86
CA ASP A 83 15.04 15.80 13.64
C ASP A 83 13.70 15.74 14.42
N ARG A 84 13.62 16.50 15.51
CA ARG A 84 12.39 16.59 16.32
C ARG A 84 11.30 17.38 15.65
N THR A 85 11.66 18.36 14.86
CA THR A 85 10.75 19.32 14.23
C THR A 85 10.42 18.93 12.81
N THR A 86 11.39 18.38 12.09
CA THR A 86 11.29 18.07 10.65
C THR A 86 12.00 16.76 10.31
N PRO A 87 11.54 15.62 10.82
CA PRO A 87 12.05 14.33 10.34
C PRO A 87 11.64 14.10 8.89
N TYR A 88 12.59 13.62 8.07
CA TYR A 88 12.32 13.23 6.70
C TYR A 88 13.16 12.04 6.26
N SER A 89 12.66 11.30 5.29
CA SER A 89 13.39 10.21 4.65
C SER A 89 13.18 10.23 3.15
N PHE A 90 14.22 9.84 2.45
CA PHE A 90 14.21 9.65 0.99
C PHE A 90 14.81 8.28 0.67
N SER A 91 14.23 7.54 -0.26
CA SER A 91 14.85 6.34 -0.81
C SER A 91 14.68 6.27 -2.33
N LEU A 92 15.68 5.70 -2.99
CA LEU A 92 15.67 5.40 -4.40
C LEU A 92 16.21 3.99 -4.60
N GLU A 93 15.46 3.16 -5.32
CA GLU A 93 15.83 1.78 -5.64
C GLU A 93 15.59 1.53 -7.13
N GLY A 94 16.46 0.73 -7.74
CA GLY A 94 16.31 0.31 -9.12
C GLY A 94 16.81 -1.11 -9.30
N SER A 95 16.16 -1.89 -10.17
CA SER A 95 16.60 -3.25 -10.47
C SER A 95 16.25 -3.67 -11.89
N VAL A 96 16.97 -4.67 -12.37
CA VAL A 96 16.72 -5.37 -13.63
C VAL A 96 16.32 -6.79 -13.29
N LEU A 97 15.21 -7.23 -13.84
CA LEU A 97 14.65 -8.58 -13.72
C LEU A 97 14.66 -9.25 -15.08
N GLU A 98 15.21 -10.47 -15.16
CA GLU A 98 15.32 -11.27 -16.37
C GLU A 98 14.64 -12.62 -16.17
N TYR A 99 13.65 -12.94 -17.03
CA TYR A 99 13.02 -14.26 -17.10
C TYR A 99 13.75 -15.17 -18.07
N VAL A 100 14.10 -16.38 -17.64
CA VAL A 100 14.86 -17.36 -18.46
C VAL A 100 14.10 -17.76 -19.74
N LYS A 101 12.78 -17.97 -19.64
CA LYS A 101 11.94 -18.33 -20.79
C LYS A 101 11.26 -17.14 -21.46
N GLY A 102 11.43 -15.95 -20.90
CA GLY A 102 10.65 -14.79 -21.33
C GLY A 102 9.16 -14.88 -20.94
N VAL A 103 8.50 -13.75 -20.99
CA VAL A 103 7.04 -13.63 -20.81
C VAL A 103 6.43 -13.42 -22.19
N PRO A 104 5.53 -14.29 -22.64
CA PRO A 104 4.90 -14.13 -23.93
C PRO A 104 4.34 -12.71 -24.10
N THR A 105 4.51 -12.11 -25.26
CA THR A 105 4.10 -10.73 -25.61
C THR A 105 5.00 -9.64 -25.04
N TYR A 106 5.65 -9.83 -23.87
CA TYR A 106 6.37 -8.77 -23.14
C TYR A 106 7.90 -8.94 -23.14
N GLY A 107 8.43 -10.09 -23.60
CA GLY A 107 9.87 -10.36 -23.59
C GLY A 107 10.40 -10.95 -22.30
N SER A 108 11.70 -10.85 -22.07
CA SER A 108 12.37 -11.47 -20.90
C SER A 108 12.85 -10.45 -19.86
N THR A 109 13.20 -9.26 -20.30
CA THR A 109 13.85 -8.23 -19.47
C THR A 109 12.86 -7.18 -19.01
N PHE A 110 12.83 -6.93 -17.71
CA PHE A 110 11.97 -5.93 -17.09
C PHE A 110 12.78 -5.06 -16.14
N TYR A 111 12.41 -3.79 -16.09
CA TYR A 111 13.03 -2.82 -15.19
C TYR A 111 12.06 -2.52 -14.04
N THR A 112 12.62 -2.40 -12.83
CA THR A 112 11.85 -1.91 -11.70
C THR A 112 12.56 -0.73 -11.07
N GLY A 113 11.80 0.20 -10.57
CA GLY A 113 12.32 1.35 -9.86
C GLY A 113 11.33 1.81 -8.80
N ARG A 114 11.85 2.34 -7.71
CA ARG A 114 11.04 2.94 -6.66
C ARG A 114 11.73 4.14 -6.07
N ALA A 115 10.98 5.23 -5.93
CA ALA A 115 11.40 6.41 -5.18
C ALA A 115 10.37 6.68 -4.08
N THR A 116 10.83 6.96 -2.85
CA THR A 116 9.96 7.35 -1.75
C THR A 116 10.47 8.65 -1.12
N PHE A 117 9.56 9.49 -0.67
CA PHE A 117 9.88 10.66 0.13
C PHE A 117 8.81 10.84 1.20
N ASN A 118 9.25 10.87 2.45
CA ASN A 118 8.38 11.10 3.58
C ASN A 118 8.93 12.28 4.37
N VAL A 119 8.06 13.19 4.75
CA VAL A 119 8.42 14.33 5.61
C VAL A 119 7.28 14.62 6.57
N GLU A 120 7.65 14.99 7.77
CA GLU A 120 6.73 15.51 8.77
C GLU A 120 7.31 16.84 9.28
N HIS A 121 6.50 17.89 9.40
CA HIS A 121 6.95 19.15 9.95
C HIS A 121 5.95 19.68 10.98
N GLN A 122 6.48 20.01 12.14
CA GLN A 122 5.72 20.63 13.22
C GLN A 122 5.99 22.13 13.25
N PHE A 123 5.07 22.92 12.64
CA PHE A 123 5.18 24.39 12.60
C PHE A 123 4.96 25.01 13.98
N SER A 124 4.11 24.40 14.79
CA SER A 124 3.83 24.82 16.16
C SER A 124 3.24 23.64 16.96
N GLU A 125 3.00 23.82 18.25
CA GLU A 125 2.29 22.81 19.07
C GLU A 125 0.90 22.43 18.51
N ARG A 126 0.31 23.31 17.70
CA ARG A 126 -1.04 23.14 17.15
C ARG A 126 -1.09 22.80 15.67
N LEU A 127 -0.05 23.16 14.90
CA LEU A 127 -0.03 23.00 13.43
C LEU A 127 1.07 22.03 13.04
N LYS A 128 0.66 20.96 12.36
CA LYS A 128 1.52 19.91 11.83
C LYS A 128 1.15 19.63 10.38
N ALA A 129 2.15 19.44 9.54
CA ALA A 129 1.95 18.92 8.18
C ALA A 129 2.80 17.68 7.96
N SER A 130 2.31 16.77 7.12
CA SER A 130 3.06 15.60 6.68
C SER A 130 2.81 15.33 5.22
N ASN A 131 3.82 14.83 4.53
CA ASN A 131 3.70 14.38 3.15
C ASN A 131 4.35 13.02 2.98
N ASN A 132 3.63 12.12 2.30
CA ASN A 132 4.12 10.81 1.90
C ASN A 132 4.01 10.72 0.38
N PHE A 133 5.13 10.52 -0.26
CA PHE A 133 5.23 10.35 -1.70
C PHE A 133 5.93 9.05 -2.04
N TYR A 134 5.43 8.33 -3.02
CA TYR A 134 6.18 7.30 -3.70
C TYR A 134 5.85 7.22 -5.18
N LEU A 135 6.86 6.84 -5.94
CA LEU A 135 6.79 6.56 -7.36
C LEU A 135 7.37 5.17 -7.56
N THR A 136 6.66 4.31 -8.26
CA THR A 136 7.18 2.97 -8.60
C THR A 136 6.95 2.66 -10.07
N TYR A 137 7.98 2.10 -10.70
CA TYR A 137 7.94 1.52 -12.02
C TYR A 137 8.16 0.02 -11.88
N GLY A 138 7.35 -0.82 -12.49
CA GLY A 138 7.48 -2.27 -12.33
C GLY A 138 6.37 -3.07 -12.99
N THR A 139 6.38 -4.36 -12.72
CA THR A 139 5.48 -5.35 -13.36
C THR A 139 4.45 -5.95 -12.41
N ASN A 140 4.60 -5.72 -11.10
CA ASN A 140 3.74 -6.32 -10.10
C ASN A 140 2.84 -5.27 -9.43
N PRO A 141 1.54 -5.23 -9.75
CA PRO A 141 0.61 -4.25 -9.17
C PRO A 141 0.53 -4.28 -7.65
N SER A 142 0.75 -5.43 -7.00
CA SER A 142 0.73 -5.53 -5.54
C SER A 142 1.84 -4.69 -4.87
N ASN A 143 2.95 -4.45 -5.57
CA ASN A 143 4.01 -3.57 -5.09
C ASN A 143 3.63 -2.08 -5.18
N ALA A 144 2.72 -1.72 -6.09
CA ALA A 144 2.24 -0.36 -6.25
C ALA A 144 1.11 -0.02 -5.27
N PHE A 145 0.14 -0.91 -5.14
CA PHE A 145 -1.09 -0.64 -4.40
C PHE A 145 -1.06 -1.14 -2.94
N GLY A 146 0.03 -1.81 -2.54
CA GLY A 146 0.16 -2.38 -1.19
C GLY A 146 -0.70 -3.63 -0.95
N TYR A 147 -0.76 -4.05 0.30
CA TYR A 147 -1.58 -5.18 0.73
C TYR A 147 -3.06 -4.83 0.61
N GLY A 148 -3.76 -5.46 -0.29
CA GLY A 148 -5.16 -5.16 -0.59
C GLY A 148 -5.38 -4.83 -2.06
N ALA A 149 -4.31 -4.74 -2.84
CA ALA A 149 -4.43 -4.71 -4.28
C ALA A 149 -5.00 -6.04 -4.77
N THR A 150 -6.19 -5.97 -5.30
CA THR A 150 -6.97 -7.14 -5.68
C THR A 150 -6.64 -7.68 -7.06
N SER A 151 -5.81 -6.97 -7.83
CA SER A 151 -5.44 -7.36 -9.17
C SER A 151 -3.99 -7.84 -9.22
N ALA A 152 -3.82 -9.15 -9.27
CA ALA A 152 -2.55 -9.77 -9.63
C ALA A 152 -2.46 -10.04 -11.15
N LEU A 153 -3.33 -9.42 -11.96
CA LEU A 153 -3.26 -9.53 -13.41
C LEU A 153 -1.93 -8.95 -13.89
N TRP A 154 -1.19 -9.74 -14.63
CA TRP A 154 0.00 -9.28 -15.31
C TRP A 154 -0.40 -8.49 -16.56
N ASN A 155 -0.23 -7.19 -16.52
CA ASN A 155 -0.56 -6.27 -17.60
C ASN A 155 0.68 -5.53 -18.15
N GLY A 156 1.87 -6.16 -18.08
CA GLY A 156 3.13 -5.53 -18.48
C GLY A 156 3.70 -4.59 -17.42
N GLN A 157 4.56 -3.69 -17.87
CA GLN A 157 5.17 -2.67 -17.01
C GLN A 157 4.24 -1.47 -16.85
N PHE A 158 4.33 -0.83 -15.71
CA PHE A 158 3.56 0.37 -15.39
C PHE A 158 4.37 1.33 -14.51
N LEU A 159 4.04 2.61 -14.61
CA LEU A 159 4.43 3.66 -13.68
C LEU A 159 3.24 3.96 -12.75
N TYR A 160 3.46 3.90 -11.45
CA TYR A 160 2.47 4.30 -10.45
C TYR A 160 3.05 5.38 -9.53
N GLY A 161 2.33 6.48 -9.42
CA GLY A 161 2.64 7.58 -8.52
C GLY A 161 1.59 7.74 -7.45
N TYR A 162 2.03 8.02 -6.24
CA TYR A 162 1.17 8.32 -5.09
C TYR A 162 1.74 9.48 -4.29
N ASN A 163 0.90 10.41 -3.89
CA ASN A 163 1.24 11.48 -2.96
C ASN A 163 0.09 11.73 -1.99
N ASN A 164 0.40 11.84 -0.70
CA ASN A 164 -0.57 12.18 0.33
C ASN A 164 -0.02 13.30 1.21
N LEU A 165 -0.64 14.46 1.14
CA LEU A 165 -0.35 15.64 1.94
C LEU A 165 -1.44 15.79 3.01
N ASN A 166 -1.02 15.98 4.26
CA ASN A 166 -1.91 16.19 5.39
C ASN A 166 -1.51 17.43 6.16
N VAL A 167 -2.50 18.23 6.52
CA VAL A 167 -2.34 19.40 7.38
C VAL A 167 -3.33 19.29 8.54
N SER A 168 -2.81 19.18 9.75
CA SER A 168 -3.59 19.03 10.96
C SER A 168 -3.47 20.26 11.86
N TYR A 169 -4.61 20.77 12.36
CA TYR A 169 -4.64 21.89 13.28
C TYR A 169 -5.47 21.60 14.53
N ALA A 170 -4.85 21.76 15.69
CA ALA A 170 -5.51 21.63 17.00
C ALA A 170 -6.08 22.98 17.45
N TRP A 171 -7.38 23.18 17.26
CA TRP A 171 -8.09 24.38 17.69
C TRP A 171 -8.17 24.50 19.21
N THR A 172 -8.42 23.37 19.86
CA THR A 172 -8.44 23.23 21.32
C THR A 172 -7.78 21.90 21.69
N PRO A 173 -7.52 21.61 22.97
CA PRO A 173 -7.01 20.30 23.40
C PRO A 173 -7.92 19.12 23.04
N ARG A 174 -9.21 19.39 22.77
CA ARG A 174 -10.20 18.35 22.43
C ARG A 174 -10.66 18.38 20.99
N PHE A 175 -10.51 19.46 20.26
CA PHE A 175 -11.02 19.61 18.90
C PHE A 175 -9.88 19.90 17.94
N SER A 176 -9.80 19.10 16.87
CA SER A 176 -8.83 19.25 15.79
C SER A 176 -9.47 19.04 14.43
N THR A 177 -8.84 19.60 13.41
CA THR A 177 -9.20 19.38 12.01
C THR A 177 -7.99 18.87 11.27
N THR A 178 -8.24 18.01 10.27
CA THR A 178 -7.22 17.56 9.33
C THR A 178 -7.75 17.73 7.92
N THR A 179 -7.02 18.48 7.11
CA THR A 179 -7.24 18.57 5.67
C THR A 179 -6.22 17.68 5.00
N SER A 180 -6.65 16.81 4.10
CA SER A 180 -5.76 15.93 3.34
C SER A 180 -6.05 16.01 1.86
N TYR A 181 -4.97 15.93 1.08
CA TYR A 181 -5.02 15.79 -0.36
C TYR A 181 -4.21 14.56 -0.77
N THR A 182 -4.87 13.65 -1.48
CA THR A 182 -4.20 12.47 -2.03
C THR A 182 -4.29 12.53 -3.55
N PHE A 183 -3.17 12.29 -4.20
CA PHE A 183 -3.05 12.05 -5.62
C PHE A 183 -2.57 10.60 -5.82
N ASP A 184 -3.18 9.86 -6.74
CA ASP A 184 -2.65 8.62 -7.25
C ASP A 184 -2.85 8.54 -8.77
N GLY A 185 -1.89 7.93 -9.46
CA GLY A 185 -1.94 7.78 -10.90
C GLY A 185 -1.22 6.52 -11.36
N ILE A 186 -1.75 5.89 -12.41
CA ILE A 186 -1.12 4.72 -13.05
C ILE A 186 -1.11 4.89 -14.55
N GLU A 187 0.04 4.58 -15.14
CA GLU A 187 0.25 4.51 -16.59
C GLU A 187 0.92 3.19 -16.96
N TYR A 188 0.32 2.48 -17.89
CA TYR A 188 0.87 1.22 -18.44
C TYR A 188 1.61 1.48 -19.75
N ASP A 189 2.74 0.79 -19.93
CA ASP A 189 3.54 0.87 -21.16
C ASP A 189 2.84 0.17 -22.33
N ASP A 190 2.06 -0.90 -22.06
CA ASP A 190 1.28 -1.59 -23.07
C ASP A 190 0.11 -0.71 -23.55
N PRO A 191 0.08 -0.28 -24.84
CA PRO A 191 -0.96 0.59 -25.37
C PRO A 191 -2.37 0.00 -25.27
N ALA A 192 -2.52 -1.33 -25.34
CA ALA A 192 -3.80 -2.01 -25.24
C ALA A 192 -4.36 -1.91 -23.82
N VAL A 193 -3.52 -2.09 -22.81
CA VAL A 193 -3.86 -1.92 -21.41
C VAL A 193 -4.05 -0.44 -21.08
N ALA A 194 -3.15 0.42 -21.54
CA ALA A 194 -3.16 1.86 -21.32
C ALA A 194 -4.48 2.51 -21.74
N THR A 195 -5.09 2.02 -22.82
CA THR A 195 -6.36 2.55 -23.36
C THR A 195 -7.50 2.51 -22.32
N SER A 196 -7.47 1.55 -21.43
CA SER A 196 -8.56 1.31 -20.48
C SER A 196 -8.17 1.41 -19.01
N GLN A 197 -6.87 1.50 -18.69
CA GLN A 197 -6.39 1.45 -17.31
C GLN A 197 -5.64 2.70 -16.86
N ASN A 198 -5.09 3.48 -17.80
CA ASN A 198 -4.37 4.71 -17.44
C ASN A 198 -5.33 5.72 -16.83
N ARG A 199 -5.04 6.13 -15.60
CA ARG A 199 -5.90 7.05 -14.85
C ARG A 199 -5.12 7.85 -13.82
N TYR A 200 -5.72 8.98 -13.43
CA TYR A 200 -5.31 9.81 -12.32
C TYR A 200 -6.49 10.02 -11.38
N SER A 201 -6.23 9.97 -10.09
CA SER A 201 -7.21 10.22 -9.04
C SER A 201 -6.75 11.35 -8.13
N HIS A 202 -7.69 12.19 -7.75
CA HIS A 202 -7.53 13.25 -6.77
C HIS A 202 -8.55 13.06 -5.66
N LEU A 203 -8.11 12.98 -4.42
CA LEU A 203 -8.97 12.88 -3.24
C LEU A 203 -8.67 14.03 -2.29
N LEU A 204 -9.64 14.89 -2.09
CA LEU A 204 -9.63 15.92 -1.06
C LEU A 204 -10.49 15.47 0.12
N ALA A 205 -9.97 15.52 1.32
CA ALA A 205 -10.71 15.17 2.51
C ALA A 205 -10.57 16.22 3.61
N GLN A 206 -11.67 16.45 4.33
CA GLN A 206 -11.74 17.31 5.51
C GLN A 206 -12.29 16.50 6.66
N GLN A 207 -11.48 16.28 7.68
CA GLN A 207 -11.84 15.57 8.90
C GLN A 207 -11.95 16.55 10.06
N PHE A 208 -12.97 16.32 10.89
CA PHE A 208 -13.19 16.96 12.19
C PHE A 208 -13.09 15.87 13.26
N ALA A 209 -12.27 16.06 14.26
CA ALA A 209 -12.08 15.11 15.35
C ALA A 209 -12.34 15.76 16.71
N TYR A 210 -13.14 15.11 17.55
CA TYR A 210 -13.44 15.53 18.89
C TYR A 210 -13.05 14.45 19.90
N LYS A 211 -12.08 14.75 20.77
CA LYS A 211 -11.62 13.86 21.83
C LYS A 211 -12.65 13.80 22.97
N THR A 212 -13.35 12.69 23.08
CA THR A 212 -14.27 12.40 24.19
C THR A 212 -13.54 11.94 25.44
N SER A 213 -12.40 11.25 25.25
CA SER A 213 -11.48 10.83 26.31
C SER A 213 -10.02 10.90 25.82
N GLN A 214 -9.08 10.56 26.70
CA GLN A 214 -7.67 10.45 26.29
C GLN A 214 -7.42 9.35 25.23
N ARG A 215 -8.31 8.37 25.15
CA ARG A 215 -8.18 7.18 24.27
C ARG A 215 -9.21 7.13 23.15
N THR A 216 -10.20 8.04 23.12
CA THR A 216 -11.30 7.97 22.17
C THR A 216 -11.55 9.32 21.52
N SER A 217 -11.63 9.32 20.21
CA SER A 217 -12.03 10.48 19.40
C SER A 217 -13.21 10.10 18.51
N LEU A 218 -14.24 10.93 18.50
CA LEU A 218 -15.30 10.88 17.49
C LEU A 218 -14.85 11.68 16.28
N THR A 219 -15.19 11.21 15.08
CA THR A 219 -14.80 11.86 13.83
C THR A 219 -16.01 12.06 12.93
N ALA A 220 -16.00 13.16 12.21
CA ALA A 220 -16.86 13.41 11.05
C ALA A 220 -15.97 13.80 9.89
N GLU A 221 -16.23 13.25 8.72
CA GLU A 221 -15.35 13.44 7.57
C GLU A 221 -16.16 13.59 6.29
N TYR A 222 -15.76 14.54 5.46
CA TYR A 222 -16.22 14.68 4.10
C TYR A 222 -15.05 14.46 3.15
N ARG A 223 -15.26 13.66 2.10
CA ARG A 223 -14.27 13.44 1.03
C ARG A 223 -14.88 13.72 -0.33
N TYR A 224 -14.07 14.25 -1.22
CA TYR A 224 -14.38 14.39 -2.63
C TYR A 224 -13.28 13.70 -3.44
N ARG A 225 -13.67 12.74 -4.30
CA ARG A 225 -12.77 12.04 -5.21
C ARG A 225 -13.14 12.38 -6.65
N LEU A 226 -12.12 12.67 -7.45
CA LEU A 226 -12.21 12.79 -8.91
C LEU A 226 -11.26 11.76 -9.51
N THR A 227 -11.72 10.96 -10.46
CA THR A 227 -10.90 10.01 -11.20
C THR A 227 -11.11 10.17 -12.68
N ASP A 228 -10.01 10.45 -13.39
CA ASP A 228 -9.98 10.63 -14.83
C ASP A 228 -9.17 9.54 -15.50
N TYR A 229 -9.78 8.83 -16.44
CA TYR A 229 -9.12 7.88 -17.32
C TYR A 229 -8.66 8.59 -18.58
N THR A 230 -7.36 8.52 -18.87
CA THR A 230 -6.74 9.34 -19.93
C THR A 230 -7.23 9.06 -21.35
N LYS A 231 -7.71 7.84 -21.61
CA LYS A 231 -8.15 7.38 -22.93
C LYS A 231 -9.57 6.80 -22.93
N SER A 232 -10.27 6.80 -21.80
CA SER A 232 -11.55 6.12 -21.62
C SER A 232 -12.51 6.99 -20.79
N ALA A 233 -12.91 8.13 -21.37
CA ALA A 233 -13.73 9.14 -20.67
C ALA A 233 -15.07 8.59 -20.12
N PHE A 234 -15.61 7.50 -20.66
CA PHE A 234 -16.82 6.88 -20.13
C PHE A 234 -16.62 6.24 -18.75
N GLN A 235 -15.37 5.99 -18.36
CA GLN A 235 -15.00 5.46 -17.04
C GLN A 235 -14.72 6.56 -16.01
N ASN A 236 -14.67 7.83 -16.43
CA ASN A 236 -14.47 8.94 -15.51
C ASN A 236 -15.59 9.02 -14.50
N TYR A 237 -15.22 9.27 -13.26
CA TYR A 237 -16.19 9.40 -12.18
C TYR A 237 -15.73 10.37 -11.11
N HIS A 238 -16.69 10.85 -10.35
CA HIS A 238 -16.44 11.53 -9.09
C HIS A 238 -17.32 10.95 -7.98
N SER A 239 -16.81 11.05 -6.76
CA SER A 239 -17.50 10.53 -5.57
C SER A 239 -17.46 11.55 -4.44
N HIS A 240 -18.58 11.63 -3.72
CA HIS A 240 -18.70 12.37 -2.48
C HIS A 240 -18.94 11.39 -1.34
N PHE A 241 -18.20 11.55 -0.26
CA PHE A 241 -18.34 10.71 0.93
C PHE A 241 -18.74 11.58 2.11
N ALA A 242 -19.72 11.12 2.87
CA ALA A 242 -20.08 11.67 4.16
C ALA A 242 -19.96 10.58 5.21
N LEU A 243 -19.00 10.71 6.11
CA LEU A 243 -18.59 9.67 7.03
C LEU A 243 -18.62 10.15 8.47
N VAL A 244 -18.99 9.26 9.38
CA VAL A 244 -18.79 9.43 10.81
C VAL A 244 -18.00 8.24 11.35
N GLY A 245 -17.28 8.43 12.43
CA GLY A 245 -16.44 7.35 12.92
C GLY A 245 -15.91 7.56 14.32
N VAL A 246 -15.12 6.58 14.72
CA VAL A 246 -14.46 6.51 16.02
C VAL A 246 -13.02 6.07 15.82
N ASP A 247 -12.12 6.76 16.50
CA ASP A 247 -10.74 6.33 16.72
C ASP A 247 -10.59 5.97 18.18
N HIS A 248 -10.08 4.77 18.45
CA HIS A 248 -9.94 4.28 19.81
C HIS A 248 -8.59 3.60 20.03
N ALA A 249 -7.94 3.93 21.15
CA ALA A 249 -6.76 3.23 21.64
C ALA A 249 -7.18 2.35 22.82
N TRP A 250 -7.28 1.02 22.58
CA TRP A 250 -7.57 0.05 23.66
C TRP A 250 -6.42 -0.03 24.67
N SER A 251 -5.20 0.13 24.18
CA SER A 251 -3.98 0.17 24.99
C SER A 251 -2.94 1.06 24.32
N GLU A 252 -1.76 1.22 24.92
CA GLU A 252 -0.61 1.89 24.30
C GLU A 252 -0.13 1.18 23.03
N ASN A 253 -0.37 -0.11 22.94
CA ASN A 253 0.08 -0.98 21.85
C ASN A 253 -1.02 -1.34 20.84
N MET A 254 -2.29 -1.00 21.12
CA MET A 254 -3.41 -1.37 20.26
C MET A 254 -4.31 -0.17 20.01
N SER A 255 -4.47 0.16 18.73
CA SER A 255 -5.36 1.23 18.29
C SER A 255 -6.13 0.80 17.04
N GLY A 256 -7.26 1.43 16.82
CA GLY A 256 -8.04 1.20 15.61
C GLY A 256 -8.99 2.35 15.33
N SER A 257 -9.51 2.30 14.12
CA SER A 257 -10.46 3.27 13.59
C SER A 257 -11.59 2.56 12.87
N VAL A 258 -12.76 3.14 12.94
CA VAL A 258 -13.94 2.74 12.16
C VAL A 258 -14.56 4.01 11.58
N ARG A 259 -14.90 3.97 10.29
CA ARG A 259 -15.65 5.01 9.59
C ARG A 259 -16.82 4.34 8.88
N VAL A 260 -17.99 4.92 8.96
CA VAL A 260 -19.18 4.46 8.24
C VAL A 260 -19.93 5.66 7.68
N GLY A 261 -20.62 5.43 6.57
CA GLY A 261 -21.40 6.49 5.94
C GLY A 261 -21.90 6.10 4.57
N ALA A 262 -21.98 7.06 3.68
CA ALA A 262 -22.43 6.86 2.32
C ALA A 262 -21.43 7.43 1.31
N GLU A 263 -21.30 6.75 0.20
CA GLU A 263 -20.61 7.20 -1.00
C GLU A 263 -21.64 7.47 -2.10
N LEU A 264 -21.62 8.71 -2.59
CA LEU A 264 -22.36 9.12 -3.75
C LEU A 264 -21.40 9.08 -4.93
N TYR A 265 -21.54 8.07 -5.76
CA TYR A 265 -20.74 7.83 -6.97
C TYR A 265 -21.50 8.32 -8.19
N GLU A 266 -20.84 9.10 -9.05
CA GLU A 266 -21.41 9.65 -10.27
C GLU A 266 -20.42 9.48 -11.43
N ASN A 267 -20.91 8.89 -12.51
CA ASN A 267 -20.19 8.71 -13.77
C ASN A 267 -21.10 9.02 -14.96
N THR A 268 -20.62 8.79 -16.19
CA THR A 268 -21.38 9.03 -17.43
C THR A 268 -22.68 8.22 -17.56
N LEU A 269 -22.81 7.10 -16.83
CA LEU A 269 -24.00 6.24 -16.85
C LEU A 269 -25.04 6.62 -15.79
N GLY A 270 -24.71 7.54 -14.89
CA GLY A 270 -25.62 8.06 -13.89
C GLY A 270 -25.03 8.12 -12.49
N ARG A 271 -25.91 8.29 -11.51
CA ARG A 271 -25.60 8.51 -10.11
C ARG A 271 -26.06 7.30 -9.27
N GLN A 272 -25.20 6.85 -8.35
CA GLN A 272 -25.49 5.78 -7.42
C GLN A 272 -25.09 6.18 -6.02
N THR A 273 -25.92 5.88 -5.02
CA THR A 273 -25.56 6.01 -3.61
C THR A 273 -25.46 4.66 -3.00
N LYS A 274 -24.33 4.36 -2.36
CA LYS A 274 -24.07 3.07 -1.71
C LYS A 274 -23.52 3.29 -0.30
N PRO A 275 -23.71 2.33 0.60
CA PRO A 275 -23.01 2.34 1.87
C PRO A 275 -21.50 2.36 1.69
N TYR A 276 -20.81 3.06 2.55
CA TYR A 276 -19.36 3.04 2.67
C TYR A 276 -18.97 2.71 4.10
N ALA A 277 -18.01 1.84 4.26
CA ALA A 277 -17.44 1.51 5.56
C ALA A 277 -15.95 1.23 5.44
N GLU A 278 -15.20 1.65 6.43
CA GLU A 278 -13.79 1.28 6.58
C GLU A 278 -13.46 1.05 8.05
N ALA A 279 -12.57 0.09 8.29
CA ALA A 279 -12.05 -0.22 9.60
C ALA A 279 -10.57 -0.59 9.52
N ALA A 280 -9.83 -0.25 10.55
CA ALA A 280 -8.42 -0.56 10.66
C ALA A 280 -8.03 -0.83 12.12
N VAL A 281 -7.13 -1.78 12.31
CA VAL A 281 -6.53 -2.08 13.62
C VAL A 281 -5.03 -2.20 13.46
N ASN A 282 -4.28 -1.51 14.31
CA ASN A 282 -2.85 -1.65 14.47
C ASN A 282 -2.59 -2.21 15.87
N TYR A 283 -1.85 -3.30 15.96
CA TYR A 283 -1.54 -3.95 17.21
C TYR A 283 -0.07 -4.34 17.27
N ALA A 284 0.68 -3.71 18.17
CA ALA A 284 2.04 -4.11 18.55
C ALA A 284 1.94 -5.09 19.72
N VAL A 285 1.78 -6.39 19.43
CA VAL A 285 1.61 -7.45 20.44
C VAL A 285 2.76 -7.48 21.47
N ALA A 286 3.97 -7.20 20.99
CA ALA A 286 5.16 -6.95 21.77
C ALA A 286 6.04 -5.99 20.96
N ARG A 287 7.20 -5.60 21.52
CA ARG A 287 8.19 -4.82 20.74
C ARG A 287 8.63 -5.52 19.44
N GLN A 288 8.42 -6.82 19.36
CA GLN A 288 8.88 -7.68 18.26
C GLN A 288 7.78 -8.05 17.25
N THR A 289 6.51 -7.80 17.54
CA THR A 289 5.40 -8.25 16.69
C THR A 289 4.45 -7.10 16.39
N GLN A 290 4.27 -6.81 15.11
CA GLN A 290 3.31 -5.84 14.62
C GLN A 290 2.27 -6.56 13.77
N LEU A 291 1.00 -6.32 14.08
CA LEU A 291 -0.14 -6.78 13.31
C LEU A 291 -0.93 -5.56 12.82
N ARG A 292 -1.28 -5.58 11.55
CA ARG A 292 -2.18 -4.60 10.93
C ARG A 292 -3.31 -5.34 10.26
N TRP A 293 -4.53 -4.91 10.52
CA TRP A 293 -5.72 -5.37 9.82
C TRP A 293 -6.46 -4.17 9.25
N PHE A 294 -7.05 -4.35 8.08
CA PHE A 294 -7.92 -3.37 7.46
C PHE A 294 -9.10 -4.03 6.77
N SER A 295 -10.19 -3.30 6.62
CA SER A 295 -11.33 -3.69 5.79
C SER A 295 -12.01 -2.45 5.23
N MET A 296 -12.46 -2.52 3.97
CA MET A 296 -13.16 -1.45 3.29
C MET A 296 -14.32 -2.02 2.46
N LEU A 297 -15.45 -1.32 2.50
CA LEU A 297 -16.59 -1.50 1.61
C LEU A 297 -16.83 -0.18 0.87
N GLY A 298 -16.85 -0.18 -0.45
CA GLY A 298 -17.05 1.03 -1.24
C GLY A 298 -16.85 0.81 -2.74
N PHE A 299 -16.95 1.90 -3.51
CA PHE A 299 -16.58 1.89 -4.91
C PHE A 299 -15.05 1.98 -5.05
N ASN A 300 -14.52 1.12 -5.91
CA ASN A 300 -13.14 1.17 -6.37
C ASN A 300 -13.12 1.49 -7.87
N GLY A 301 -12.05 2.07 -8.37
CA GLY A 301 -11.87 2.21 -9.82
C GLY A 301 -11.94 0.84 -10.48
N ALA A 302 -12.67 0.71 -11.60
CA ALA A 302 -12.75 -0.54 -12.33
C ALA A 302 -11.36 -0.95 -12.82
N LEU A 303 -10.87 -2.09 -12.34
CA LEU A 303 -9.55 -2.64 -12.74
C LEU A 303 -9.60 -3.35 -14.09
N LEU A 304 -10.80 -3.62 -14.61
CA LEU A 304 -11.03 -4.14 -15.95
C LEU A 304 -11.60 -3.05 -16.82
N GLY A 305 -10.86 -2.65 -17.81
CA GLY A 305 -11.11 -1.50 -18.68
C GLY A 305 -12.40 -1.49 -19.50
N SER A 306 -13.24 -2.50 -19.37
CA SER A 306 -14.55 -2.56 -20.03
C SER A 306 -15.70 -2.24 -19.09
N TYR A 307 -15.45 -1.94 -17.82
CA TYR A 307 -16.47 -1.66 -16.82
C TYR A 307 -16.39 -0.21 -16.33
N SER A 308 -17.54 0.37 -16.03
CA SER A 308 -17.62 1.78 -15.59
C SER A 308 -17.57 1.95 -14.07
N SER A 309 -17.87 0.91 -13.32
CA SER A 309 -17.77 0.94 -11.86
C SER A 309 -17.49 -0.43 -11.26
N SER A 310 -16.86 -0.45 -10.10
CA SER A 310 -16.70 -1.62 -9.26
C SER A 310 -17.05 -1.27 -7.81
N TYR A 311 -17.89 -2.09 -7.18
CA TYR A 311 -18.28 -1.95 -5.78
C TYR A 311 -18.00 -3.24 -5.05
N GLY A 312 -17.43 -3.18 -3.86
CA GLY A 312 -17.10 -4.41 -3.15
C GLY A 312 -16.42 -4.22 -1.82
N VAL A 313 -16.01 -5.35 -1.25
CA VAL A 313 -15.27 -5.44 0.02
C VAL A 313 -13.82 -5.78 -0.29
N ASN A 314 -12.90 -5.10 0.39
CA ASN A 314 -11.49 -5.45 0.42
C ASN A 314 -11.04 -5.52 1.88
N THR A 315 -10.45 -6.62 2.30
CA THR A 315 -9.94 -6.82 3.65
C THR A 315 -8.59 -7.52 3.63
N GLY A 316 -7.75 -7.20 4.59
CA GLY A 316 -6.44 -7.85 4.69
C GLY A 316 -5.81 -7.72 6.06
N VAL A 317 -4.88 -8.62 6.31
CA VAL A 317 -4.07 -8.66 7.52
C VAL A 317 -2.60 -8.79 7.16
N GLN A 318 -1.76 -8.11 7.89
CA GLN A 318 -0.30 -8.17 7.79
C GLN A 318 0.32 -8.39 9.16
N VAL A 319 1.31 -9.26 9.23
CA VAL A 319 2.07 -9.55 10.44
C VAL A 319 3.56 -9.43 10.12
N ASN A 320 4.28 -8.72 10.97
CA ASN A 320 5.74 -8.69 11.00
C ASN A 320 6.19 -9.14 12.40
N HIS A 321 7.08 -10.10 12.47
CA HIS A 321 7.57 -10.65 13.74
C HIS A 321 9.07 -10.84 13.72
N GLN A 322 9.75 -10.22 14.68
CA GLN A 322 11.18 -10.42 14.92
C GLN A 322 11.35 -11.63 15.85
N VAL A 323 11.64 -12.81 15.29
CA VAL A 323 11.80 -14.07 16.04
C VAL A 323 13.05 -14.02 16.93
N SER A 324 14.12 -13.43 16.42
CA SER A 324 15.37 -13.21 17.15
C SER A 324 16.08 -11.97 16.60
N LYS A 325 17.23 -11.60 17.17
CA LYS A 325 18.02 -10.47 16.64
C LYS A 325 18.41 -10.63 15.16
N ARG A 326 18.47 -11.88 14.67
CA ARG A 326 18.91 -12.21 13.30
C ARG A 326 17.80 -12.76 12.41
N VAL A 327 16.65 -13.16 12.96
CA VAL A 327 15.57 -13.80 12.20
C VAL A 327 14.32 -12.96 12.29
N SER A 328 13.79 -12.58 11.15
CA SER A 328 12.47 -11.94 11.01
C SER A 328 11.56 -12.80 10.15
N VAL A 329 10.27 -12.77 10.43
CA VAL A 329 9.23 -13.37 9.58
C VAL A 329 8.17 -12.34 9.31
N ASN A 330 7.65 -12.36 8.10
CA ASN A 330 6.53 -11.53 7.70
C ASN A 330 5.48 -12.39 6.98
N GLY A 331 4.25 -11.96 7.04
CA GLY A 331 3.17 -12.62 6.34
C GLY A 331 1.99 -11.69 6.16
N GLY A 332 1.19 -11.99 5.16
CA GLY A 332 -0.03 -11.25 4.89
C GLY A 332 -1.04 -12.09 4.14
N ALA A 333 -2.29 -11.74 4.33
CA ALA A 333 -3.41 -12.28 3.60
C ALA A 333 -4.38 -11.16 3.26
N SER A 334 -4.90 -11.15 2.05
CA SER A 334 -6.01 -10.26 1.68
C SER A 334 -7.05 -10.99 0.84
N TYR A 335 -8.29 -10.55 0.98
CA TYR A 335 -9.44 -10.99 0.23
C TYR A 335 -10.19 -9.78 -0.30
N ALA A 336 -10.62 -9.87 -1.54
CA ALA A 336 -11.54 -8.89 -2.10
C ALA A 336 -12.66 -9.58 -2.87
N HIS A 337 -13.87 -9.11 -2.62
CA HIS A 337 -15.05 -9.39 -3.42
C HIS A 337 -15.47 -8.11 -4.16
N THR A 338 -15.63 -8.20 -5.46
CA THR A 338 -15.94 -7.03 -6.30
C THR A 338 -17.04 -7.36 -7.28
N GLU A 339 -18.07 -6.51 -7.31
CA GLU A 339 -19.11 -6.51 -8.34
C GLU A 339 -18.79 -5.41 -9.36
N LEU A 340 -18.64 -5.81 -10.62
CA LEU A 340 -18.39 -4.93 -11.75
C LEU A 340 -19.70 -4.65 -12.48
N SER A 341 -19.94 -3.43 -12.88
CA SER A 341 -21.14 -3.02 -13.61
C SER A 341 -20.83 -2.00 -14.71
N GLY A 342 -21.78 -1.86 -15.65
CA GLY A 342 -21.63 -0.96 -16.81
C GLY A 342 -20.61 -1.46 -17.83
N GLY A 343 -20.49 -2.75 -18.01
CA GLY A 343 -19.58 -3.40 -18.97
C GLY A 343 -20.28 -4.43 -19.85
N PRO A 344 -19.50 -5.23 -20.61
CA PRO A 344 -20.03 -6.21 -21.58
C PRO A 344 -20.88 -7.31 -20.94
N ILE A 345 -20.56 -7.70 -19.71
CA ILE A 345 -21.35 -8.63 -18.91
C ILE A 345 -22.14 -7.80 -17.91
N ALA A 346 -23.46 -7.95 -17.89
CA ALA A 346 -24.36 -7.11 -17.11
C ALA A 346 -23.99 -7.03 -15.62
N ARG A 347 -23.50 -8.14 -15.05
CA ARG A 347 -22.96 -8.21 -13.68
C ARG A 347 -21.83 -9.23 -13.66
N GLN A 348 -20.61 -8.73 -13.56
CA GLN A 348 -19.45 -9.58 -13.34
C GLN A 348 -19.05 -9.51 -11.87
N THR A 349 -18.80 -10.68 -11.28
CA THR A 349 -18.27 -10.80 -9.93
C THR A 349 -16.84 -11.32 -9.98
N GLN A 350 -16.01 -10.83 -9.05
CA GLN A 350 -14.64 -11.29 -8.88
C GLN A 350 -14.35 -11.48 -7.40
N ASP A 351 -13.77 -12.61 -7.08
CA ASP A 351 -13.22 -12.95 -5.76
C ASP A 351 -11.72 -13.12 -5.90
N SER A 352 -10.95 -12.33 -5.20
CA SER A 352 -9.50 -12.37 -5.25
C SER A 352 -8.93 -12.68 -3.87
N VAL A 353 -7.96 -13.59 -3.82
CA VAL A 353 -7.19 -13.91 -2.62
C VAL A 353 -5.72 -13.67 -2.91
N PHE A 354 -5.03 -13.01 -1.98
CA PHE A 354 -3.60 -12.87 -2.00
C PHE A 354 -3.02 -13.31 -0.65
N LEU A 355 -1.99 -14.16 -0.70
CA LEU A 355 -1.23 -14.63 0.47
C LEU A 355 0.24 -14.37 0.21
N ASN A 356 0.96 -13.95 1.24
CA ASN A 356 2.41 -13.88 1.19
C ASN A 356 3.01 -14.32 2.52
N ALA A 357 4.20 -14.91 2.45
CA ALA A 357 5.02 -15.25 3.60
C ALA A 357 6.49 -15.03 3.25
N GLY A 358 7.25 -14.49 4.19
CA GLY A 358 8.67 -14.25 4.05
C GLY A 358 9.43 -14.53 5.33
N ILE A 359 10.68 -14.91 5.16
CA ILE A 359 11.66 -15.05 6.23
C ILE A 359 12.90 -14.27 5.85
N GLY A 360 13.41 -13.47 6.79
CA GLY A 360 14.66 -12.74 6.70
C GLY A 360 15.67 -13.31 7.69
N TYR A 361 16.91 -13.45 7.27
CA TYR A 361 18.03 -13.87 8.11
C TYR A 361 19.20 -12.91 7.96
N GLN A 362 19.57 -12.23 9.04
CA GLN A 362 20.76 -11.38 9.09
C GLN A 362 22.00 -12.26 9.21
N LEU A 363 22.68 -12.51 8.08
CA LEU A 363 23.87 -13.32 7.99
C LEU A 363 25.07 -12.60 8.63
N MET A 364 25.22 -11.30 8.31
CA MET A 364 26.22 -10.38 8.85
C MET A 364 25.51 -9.07 9.19
N ASP A 365 26.18 -8.16 9.89
CA ASP A 365 25.57 -6.88 10.27
C ASP A 365 25.06 -6.08 9.07
N ASN A 366 25.72 -6.25 7.93
CA ASN A 366 25.40 -5.57 6.67
C ASN A 366 24.85 -6.50 5.56
N VAL A 367 24.62 -7.80 5.83
CA VAL A 367 24.10 -8.76 4.83
C VAL A 367 22.87 -9.47 5.34
N ASN A 368 21.77 -9.34 4.63
CA ASN A 368 20.50 -9.98 4.89
C ASN A 368 20.17 -10.97 3.77
N LEU A 369 19.79 -12.19 4.14
CA LEU A 369 19.19 -13.18 3.25
C LEU A 369 17.68 -13.16 3.41
N ASN A 370 16.94 -13.35 2.34
CA ASN A 370 15.49 -13.43 2.38
C ASN A 370 14.97 -14.60 1.52
N ALA A 371 13.88 -15.19 1.98
CA ALA A 371 13.09 -16.14 1.20
C ALA A 371 11.64 -15.70 1.27
N ASN A 372 10.97 -15.65 0.11
CA ASN A 372 9.59 -15.20 0.02
C ASN A 372 8.77 -16.16 -0.82
N TYR A 373 7.52 -16.33 -0.42
CA TYR A 373 6.48 -17.02 -1.17
C TYR A 373 5.27 -16.10 -1.29
N SER A 374 4.69 -16.02 -2.47
CA SER A 374 3.39 -15.39 -2.67
C SER A 374 2.48 -16.27 -3.51
N PHE A 375 1.21 -16.25 -3.14
CA PHE A 375 0.11 -16.89 -3.86
C PHE A 375 -0.97 -15.85 -4.11
N SER A 376 -1.48 -15.83 -5.35
CA SER A 376 -2.67 -15.06 -5.68
C SER A 376 -3.59 -15.86 -6.58
N THR A 377 -4.88 -15.69 -6.36
CA THR A 377 -5.91 -16.31 -7.21
C THR A 377 -7.05 -15.33 -7.41
N GLN A 378 -7.65 -15.40 -8.58
CA GLN A 378 -8.89 -14.70 -8.92
C GLN A 378 -9.88 -15.68 -9.50
N LEU A 379 -11.06 -15.73 -8.88
CA LEU A 379 -12.24 -16.45 -9.36
C LEU A 379 -13.24 -15.43 -9.91
N SER A 380 -13.97 -15.78 -10.94
CA SER A 380 -14.95 -14.89 -11.56
C SER A 380 -16.06 -15.69 -12.25
N ASN A 381 -17.23 -15.10 -12.40
CA ASN A 381 -18.25 -15.62 -13.30
C ASN A 381 -17.88 -15.40 -14.80
N ASN A 382 -16.76 -14.76 -15.07
CA ASN A 382 -16.12 -14.69 -16.39
C ASN A 382 -14.81 -15.50 -16.36
N PRO A 383 -14.78 -16.73 -16.91
CA PRO A 383 -13.61 -17.61 -16.83
C PRO A 383 -12.38 -17.08 -17.57
N LEU A 384 -12.52 -16.07 -18.45
CA LEU A 384 -11.40 -15.49 -19.20
C LEU A 384 -10.42 -14.70 -18.31
N VAL A 385 -10.86 -14.29 -17.13
CA VAL A 385 -10.07 -13.50 -16.18
C VAL A 385 -9.69 -14.27 -14.91
N GLU A 386 -10.01 -15.55 -14.85
CA GLU A 386 -9.62 -16.42 -13.75
C GLU A 386 -8.17 -16.86 -13.86
N PHE A 387 -7.44 -16.77 -12.78
CA PHE A 387 -6.04 -17.19 -12.74
C PHE A 387 -5.61 -17.67 -11.34
N ASN A 388 -4.49 -18.40 -11.35
CA ASN A 388 -3.70 -18.74 -10.16
C ASN A 388 -2.23 -18.36 -10.41
N ARG A 389 -1.59 -17.71 -9.44
CA ARG A 389 -0.19 -17.37 -9.49
C ARG A 389 0.53 -17.79 -8.22
N ASN A 390 1.69 -18.41 -8.39
CA ASN A 390 2.62 -18.76 -7.32
C ASN A 390 3.98 -18.19 -7.66
N THR A 391 4.61 -17.54 -6.70
CA THR A 391 5.97 -17.02 -6.85
C THR A 391 6.78 -17.40 -5.62
N VAL A 392 7.93 -18.03 -5.85
CA VAL A 392 8.93 -18.32 -4.81
C VAL A 392 10.18 -17.55 -5.15
N SER A 393 10.82 -16.93 -4.18
CA SER A 393 12.10 -16.24 -4.37
C SER A 393 13.05 -16.39 -3.20
N LEU A 394 14.34 -16.38 -3.52
CA LEU A 394 15.46 -16.33 -2.60
C LEU A 394 16.34 -15.14 -2.98
N GLY A 395 16.77 -14.37 -2.01
CA GLY A 395 17.59 -13.19 -2.27
C GLY A 395 18.58 -12.88 -1.14
N ALA A 396 19.49 -11.99 -1.48
CA ALA A 396 20.43 -11.39 -0.55
C ALA A 396 20.48 -9.87 -0.78
N THR A 397 20.62 -9.14 0.29
CA THR A 397 20.82 -7.67 0.26
C THR A 397 22.00 -7.32 1.14
N ALA A 398 22.96 -6.59 0.58
CA ALA A 398 24.08 -6.00 1.32
C ALA A 398 23.84 -4.49 1.46
N THR A 399 24.06 -3.94 2.67
CA THR A 399 23.89 -2.51 3.00
C THR A 399 25.23 -1.93 3.44
N PHE A 400 25.53 -0.70 3.01
CA PHE A 400 26.81 -0.03 3.23
C PHE A 400 26.59 1.38 3.75
#